data_93beb9cea534ac8e6498cb6fb319825a
#
_entry.id   93beb9cea534ac8e6498cb6fb319825a
#
_cell.length_a   1.000
_cell.length_b   1.000
_cell.length_c   1.000
_cell.angle_alpha   90.00
_cell.angle_beta   90.00
_cell.angle_gamma   90.00
#
_symmetry.space_group_name_H-M   'P 1'
#
loop_
_entity.id
_entity.type
_entity.pdbx_description
1 polymer ?
#
loop_
_entity_poly.entity_id
_entity_poly.type
_entity_poly.pdbx_seq_one_letter_code
_entity_poly.pdbx_strand_id
1 'polypeptide(L)'
;SYYPVYSFDPNCTYRDKDYQTGGSVHEGVHAILANMPGCKKAGWFHEGGNNCLQAVASAKRTGNYSSMGWLSAGAMMAPFMPVECYSGWLQDGSFGGPSAEGVNRFENGKQICTWRKLLGGTQYGESFAIFLGEIVSPGCIAWIWQNCTGRVLEGLATAKGGLGDAQTRRLITEFRGRQVMCDFGRWTAAYKKLLNGNWGMVIGPESQPAWIDCKDWTATCYVATTYDKSKNMLTPEERTLPGWSGANQIPLKVSGTGTVSVDFQPIGQNMICQLVYRATDGSVVYSTPVTKGVCGLHLRKPPKNDVVIAVVCNTDYTFKGDETRKEKYDYRLVLGKSVTGTADIHTKWWE
;
A
#
# COMPACT_ATOMS: atom_id res chain seq x y z
N SER A 1 -10.26 26.79 -17.60
CA SER A 1 -8.79 26.75 -17.79
C SER A 1 -8.15 26.83 -16.42
N TYR A 2 -7.28 25.91 -16.10
CA TYR A 2 -6.51 25.89 -14.86
C TYR A 2 -5.16 26.51 -15.17
N TYR A 3 -4.82 27.59 -14.48
CA TYR A 3 -3.49 28.18 -14.57
C TYR A 3 -2.81 27.97 -13.22
N PRO A 4 -1.80 27.10 -13.11
CA PRO A 4 -1.05 26.99 -11.88
C PRO A 4 -0.26 28.27 -11.65
N VAL A 5 -0.42 28.84 -10.47
CA VAL A 5 0.45 29.91 -10.00
C VAL A 5 1.53 29.24 -9.15
N TYR A 6 2.70 29.11 -9.71
CA TYR A 6 3.87 28.63 -8.99
C TYR A 6 4.66 29.85 -8.50
N SER A 7 4.74 30.01 -7.19
CA SER A 7 5.58 31.05 -6.59
C SER A 7 7.02 30.56 -6.53
N PHE A 8 7.84 31.06 -7.42
CA PHE A 8 9.27 30.81 -7.44
C PHE A 8 9.99 31.90 -6.66
N ASP A 9 10.70 31.53 -5.60
CA ASP A 9 11.61 32.42 -4.90
C ASP A 9 13.03 32.25 -5.50
N PRO A 10 13.50 33.19 -6.32
CA PRO A 10 14.82 33.12 -6.92
C PRO A 10 15.95 33.24 -5.89
N ASN A 11 15.66 33.71 -4.68
CA ASN A 11 16.59 33.80 -3.58
C ASN A 11 16.47 32.62 -2.60
N CYS A 12 15.66 31.63 -2.93
CA CYS A 12 15.48 30.46 -2.10
C CYS A 12 16.77 29.64 -2.00
N THR A 13 17.50 29.90 -0.96
CA THR A 13 18.81 29.25 -0.70
C THR A 13 18.69 27.94 0.02
N TYR A 14 17.48 27.55 0.45
CA TYR A 14 17.31 26.39 1.32
C TYR A 14 16.96 25.09 0.61
N ARG A 15 16.81 25.11 -0.71
CA ARG A 15 16.56 23.92 -1.52
C ARG A 15 17.46 23.89 -2.74
N ASP A 16 17.96 22.71 -3.03
CA ASP A 16 18.84 22.53 -4.17
C ASP A 16 18.10 22.64 -5.52
N LYS A 17 18.87 22.72 -6.57
CA LYS A 17 18.39 22.85 -7.95
C LYS A 17 17.52 21.68 -8.39
N ASP A 18 17.83 20.48 -7.94
CA ASP A 18 17.06 19.28 -8.30
C ASP A 18 15.68 19.27 -7.62
N TYR A 19 15.59 19.74 -6.40
CA TYR A 19 14.32 19.92 -5.72
C TYR A 19 13.44 20.96 -6.44
N GLN A 20 14.00 22.10 -6.80
CA GLN A 20 13.26 23.15 -7.52
C GLN A 20 12.79 22.67 -8.90
N THR A 21 13.64 21.97 -9.64
CA THR A 21 13.28 21.36 -10.92
C THR A 21 12.16 20.35 -10.74
N GLY A 22 12.25 19.50 -9.73
CA GLY A 22 11.22 18.51 -9.40
C GLY A 22 9.87 19.18 -9.08
N GLY A 23 9.88 20.24 -8.26
CA GLY A 23 8.68 21.02 -7.94
C GLY A 23 8.03 21.64 -9.17
N SER A 24 8.82 22.26 -10.04
CA SER A 24 8.29 22.85 -11.28
C SER A 24 7.68 21.81 -12.22
N VAL A 25 8.27 20.62 -12.30
CA VAL A 25 7.70 19.50 -13.07
C VAL A 25 6.39 19.04 -12.44
N HIS A 26 6.34 18.90 -11.12
CA HIS A 26 5.15 18.48 -10.38
C HIS A 26 3.98 19.42 -10.66
N GLU A 27 4.16 20.71 -10.45
CA GLU A 27 3.10 21.70 -10.66
C GLU A 27 2.70 21.85 -12.15
N GLY A 28 3.67 21.74 -13.05
CA GLY A 28 3.41 21.73 -14.50
C GLY A 28 2.58 20.51 -14.93
N VAL A 29 2.82 19.36 -14.33
CA VAL A 29 2.05 18.15 -14.59
C VAL A 29 0.61 18.28 -14.07
N HIS A 30 0.38 18.92 -12.91
CA HIS A 30 -0.99 19.22 -12.44
C HIS A 30 -1.79 19.99 -13.48
N ALA A 31 -1.21 21.00 -14.12
CA ALA A 31 -1.88 21.78 -15.14
C ALA A 31 -2.31 20.93 -16.36
N ILE A 32 -1.47 19.98 -16.76
CA ILE A 32 -1.80 19.06 -17.85
C ILE A 32 -2.91 18.09 -17.40
N LEU A 33 -2.76 17.47 -16.23
CA LEU A 33 -3.67 16.45 -15.73
C LEU A 33 -5.06 16.99 -15.42
N ALA A 34 -5.15 18.24 -14.95
CA ALA A 34 -6.44 18.90 -14.69
C ALA A 34 -7.34 18.99 -15.93
N ASN A 35 -6.76 19.03 -17.11
CA ASN A 35 -7.47 19.07 -18.38
C ASN A 35 -7.77 17.68 -18.97
N MET A 36 -7.24 16.60 -18.37
CA MET A 36 -7.55 15.24 -18.79
C MET A 36 -8.95 14.82 -18.33
N PRO A 37 -9.63 13.91 -19.07
CA PRO A 37 -10.97 13.45 -18.70
C PRO A 37 -11.00 12.55 -17.48
N GLY A 38 -9.89 11.91 -17.15
CA GLY A 38 -9.79 10.92 -16.07
C GLY A 38 -9.67 11.49 -14.67
N CYS A 39 -9.81 10.62 -13.70
CA CYS A 39 -9.49 10.82 -12.28
C CYS A 39 -10.30 11.92 -11.58
N LYS A 40 -11.50 12.27 -12.07
CA LYS A 40 -12.29 13.39 -11.52
C LYS A 40 -12.75 13.17 -10.07
N LYS A 41 -12.77 11.91 -9.58
CA LYS A 41 -13.09 11.55 -8.20
C LYS A 41 -11.91 10.88 -7.49
N ALA A 42 -10.71 11.10 -7.96
CA ALA A 42 -9.50 10.48 -7.46
C ALA A 42 -8.44 11.52 -7.08
N GLY A 43 -8.76 12.42 -6.16
CA GLY A 43 -7.85 13.47 -5.69
C GLY A 43 -6.49 12.92 -5.22
N TRP A 44 -6.49 11.76 -4.57
CA TRP A 44 -5.26 11.07 -4.19
C TRP A 44 -4.34 10.75 -5.39
N PHE A 45 -4.90 10.51 -6.58
CA PHE A 45 -4.12 10.18 -7.76
C PHE A 45 -3.64 11.45 -8.50
N HIS A 46 -4.30 12.59 -8.28
CA HIS A 46 -3.77 13.88 -8.72
C HIS A 46 -2.42 14.18 -8.07
N GLU A 47 -2.23 13.76 -6.82
CA GLU A 47 -0.95 13.89 -6.13
C GLU A 47 -0.08 12.63 -6.33
N GLY A 48 -0.57 11.46 -5.98
CA GLY A 48 0.22 10.22 -6.03
C GLY A 48 0.63 9.82 -7.45
N GLY A 49 -0.25 9.95 -8.42
CA GLY A 49 0.07 9.75 -9.84
C GLY A 49 1.04 10.79 -10.37
N ASN A 50 0.89 12.04 -9.94
CA ASN A 50 1.78 13.13 -10.30
C ASN A 50 3.17 12.95 -9.69
N ASN A 51 3.26 12.61 -8.41
CA ASN A 51 4.53 12.28 -7.75
C ASN A 51 5.26 11.15 -8.49
N CYS A 52 4.54 10.14 -8.95
CA CYS A 52 5.10 9.09 -9.79
C CYS A 52 5.70 9.64 -11.10
N LEU A 53 4.96 10.49 -11.81
CA LEU A 53 5.43 11.11 -13.06
C LEU A 53 6.65 12.00 -12.83
N GLN A 54 6.65 12.80 -11.77
CA GLN A 54 7.79 13.61 -11.35
C GLN A 54 9.02 12.74 -11.06
N ALA A 55 8.84 11.67 -10.27
CA ALA A 55 9.94 10.76 -9.93
C ALA A 55 10.51 10.09 -11.18
N VAL A 56 9.66 9.62 -12.09
CA VAL A 56 10.07 9.02 -13.36
C VAL A 56 10.82 10.03 -14.25
N ALA A 57 10.34 11.26 -14.36
CA ALA A 57 11.00 12.31 -15.11
C ALA A 57 12.40 12.63 -14.53
N SER A 58 12.50 12.75 -13.21
CA SER A 58 13.78 12.96 -12.52
C SER A 58 14.74 11.79 -12.71
N ALA A 59 14.26 10.55 -12.57
CA ALA A 59 15.09 9.36 -12.74
C ALA A 59 15.59 9.21 -14.19
N LYS A 60 14.76 9.51 -15.19
CA LYS A 60 15.18 9.50 -16.59
C LYS A 60 16.23 10.57 -16.88
N ARG A 61 16.10 11.75 -16.30
CA ARG A 61 17.05 12.85 -16.47
C ARG A 61 18.40 12.58 -15.82
N THR A 62 18.40 11.98 -14.62
CA THR A 62 19.61 11.81 -13.80
C THR A 62 20.21 10.40 -13.88
N GLY A 63 19.47 9.42 -14.40
CA GLY A 63 19.82 8.01 -14.32
C GLY A 63 19.69 7.41 -12.91
N ASN A 64 19.14 8.16 -11.96
CA ASN A 64 19.09 7.78 -10.55
C ASN A 64 17.67 7.42 -10.10
N TYR A 65 17.44 6.13 -9.85
CA TYR A 65 16.21 5.59 -9.31
C TYR A 65 16.21 5.44 -7.77
N SER A 66 17.28 5.85 -7.10
CA SER A 66 17.38 5.77 -5.64
C SER A 66 16.82 7.01 -4.91
N SER A 67 16.43 8.04 -5.66
CA SER A 67 15.82 9.25 -5.14
C SER A 67 14.40 9.36 -5.66
N MET A 68 13.44 9.44 -4.76
CA MET A 68 12.03 9.48 -5.09
C MET A 68 11.39 10.87 -4.92
N GLY A 69 12.20 11.90 -4.80
CA GLY A 69 11.69 13.26 -4.66
C GLY A 69 10.73 13.41 -3.49
N TRP A 70 9.46 13.68 -3.79
CA TRP A 70 8.40 13.87 -2.79
C TRP A 70 7.62 12.60 -2.47
N LEU A 71 8.00 11.45 -3.01
CA LEU A 71 7.36 10.19 -2.67
C LEU A 71 7.54 9.85 -1.20
N SER A 72 6.57 9.19 -0.62
CA SER A 72 6.56 8.81 0.79
C SER A 72 6.31 7.31 0.99
N ALA A 73 6.67 6.84 2.16
CA ALA A 73 6.38 5.47 2.58
C ALA A 73 5.05 5.32 3.35
N GLY A 74 4.26 6.40 3.48
CA GLY A 74 3.06 6.41 4.33
C GLY A 74 2.08 5.29 4.03
N ALA A 75 1.82 5.04 2.74
CA ALA A 75 0.94 3.95 2.33
C ALA A 75 1.42 2.55 2.74
N MET A 76 2.72 2.39 2.96
CA MET A 76 3.32 1.12 3.34
C MET A 76 3.23 0.84 4.84
N MET A 77 2.96 1.88 5.64
CA MET A 77 2.86 1.79 7.09
C MET A 77 1.47 1.33 7.56
N ALA A 78 0.45 1.56 6.76
CA ALA A 78 -0.93 1.23 7.06
C ALA A 78 -1.58 0.44 5.91
N PRO A 79 -1.10 -0.78 5.62
CA PRO A 79 -1.57 -1.55 4.47
C PRO A 79 -3.04 -1.92 4.52
N PHE A 80 -3.67 -1.92 5.70
CA PHE A 80 -5.10 -2.16 5.88
C PHE A 80 -5.98 -0.98 5.43
N MET A 81 -5.41 0.19 5.18
CA MET A 81 -6.14 1.31 4.60
C MET A 81 -6.34 1.13 3.09
N PRO A 82 -7.36 1.76 2.52
CA PRO A 82 -7.59 1.73 1.07
C PRO A 82 -6.38 2.24 0.27
N VAL A 83 -6.21 1.73 -0.94
CA VAL A 83 -5.23 2.29 -1.90
C VAL A 83 -5.61 3.73 -2.25
N GLU A 84 -6.89 3.97 -2.47
CA GLU A 84 -7.43 5.27 -2.87
C GLU A 84 -7.60 6.21 -1.67
N CYS A 85 -6.51 6.58 -1.04
CA CYS A 85 -6.45 7.41 0.15
C CYS A 85 -5.52 8.60 -0.08
N TYR A 86 -5.89 9.78 0.39
CA TYR A 86 -5.12 11.00 0.23
C TYR A 86 -4.61 11.52 1.57
N SER A 87 -3.30 11.55 1.74
CA SER A 87 -2.63 12.09 2.94
C SER A 87 -3.21 11.58 4.27
N GLY A 88 -3.55 10.33 4.36
CA GLY A 88 -4.30 9.81 5.51
C GLY A 88 -5.76 10.28 5.55
N TRP A 89 -6.18 11.08 4.59
CA TRP A 89 -7.56 11.49 4.39
C TRP A 89 -8.28 10.51 3.48
N LEU A 90 -9.49 10.23 3.82
CA LEU A 90 -10.30 9.30 3.08
C LEU A 90 -11.20 10.07 2.13
N GLN A 91 -10.87 10.01 0.87
CA GLN A 91 -11.51 10.82 -0.18
C GLN A 91 -13.01 10.59 -0.36
N ASP A 92 -13.51 9.49 0.15
CA ASP A 92 -14.84 9.00 -0.18
C ASP A 92 -15.62 8.37 0.96
N GLY A 93 -15.18 8.58 2.16
CA GLY A 93 -15.84 8.02 3.33
C GLY A 93 -15.36 6.64 3.76
N SER A 94 -14.35 6.07 3.10
CA SER A 94 -13.74 4.83 3.57
C SER A 94 -13.39 4.83 4.99
N PHE A 95 -13.14 4.60 5.91
CA PHE A 95 -12.81 4.86 7.31
C PHE A 95 -13.37 6.17 7.89
N GLY A 96 -14.43 6.68 7.34
CA GLY A 96 -15.08 7.83 7.92
C GLY A 96 -15.36 8.96 6.95
N GLY A 97 -14.81 8.89 5.77
CA GLY A 97 -15.09 9.82 4.69
C GLY A 97 -14.40 11.18 4.80
N PRO A 98 -14.58 12.03 3.80
CA PRO A 98 -13.96 13.35 3.73
C PRO A 98 -14.39 14.24 4.89
N SER A 99 -15.64 14.17 5.29
CA SER A 99 -16.21 14.93 6.40
C SER A 99 -15.76 14.44 7.77
N ALA A 100 -15.17 13.27 7.85
CA ALA A 100 -14.69 12.69 9.08
C ALA A 100 -13.21 12.91 9.32
N GLU A 101 -12.61 13.74 8.51
CA GLU A 101 -11.25 14.11 8.69
C GLU A 101 -10.97 14.70 10.06
N GLY A 102 -10.13 14.07 10.83
CA GLY A 102 -9.88 14.44 12.21
C GLY A 102 -11.05 14.19 13.17
N VAL A 103 -12.14 13.64 12.64
CA VAL A 103 -13.31 13.22 13.41
C VAL A 103 -13.44 11.76 13.10
N ASN A 104 -13.72 11.13 13.81
CA ASN A 104 -14.11 10.22 14.36
C ASN A 104 -15.16 9.19 13.96
N ARG A 105 -15.15 8.55 12.90
CA ARG A 105 -15.99 7.39 12.63
C ARG A 105 -15.31 6.06 12.89
N PHE A 106 -14.04 6.10 13.03
CA PHE A 106 -13.26 4.94 13.36
C PHE A 106 -12.94 5.03 14.85
N GLU A 107 -13.58 4.24 15.65
CA GLU A 107 -13.46 4.26 17.10
C GLU A 107 -13.69 5.63 17.73
N ASN A 108 -14.81 6.21 17.43
CA ASN A 108 -15.11 7.52 17.95
C ASN A 108 -14.01 8.56 17.63
N GLY A 109 -13.31 8.39 16.52
CA GLY A 109 -12.41 9.31 15.94
C GLY A 109 -11.00 9.29 16.40
N LYS A 110 -10.74 8.65 17.42
CA LYS A 110 -9.40 8.63 17.98
C LYS A 110 -8.40 8.10 16.97
N GLN A 111 -8.76 7.07 16.26
CA GLN A 111 -7.84 6.40 15.38
C GLN A 111 -7.61 7.13 14.06
N ILE A 112 -8.64 7.66 13.44
CA ILE A 112 -8.47 8.46 12.24
C ILE A 112 -7.63 9.69 12.53
N CYS A 113 -7.90 10.38 13.62
CA CYS A 113 -7.05 11.48 14.05
C CYS A 113 -5.59 11.05 14.25
N THR A 114 -5.38 9.88 14.85
CA THR A 114 -4.06 9.32 15.06
C THR A 114 -3.39 8.95 13.74
N TRP A 115 -4.08 8.25 12.84
CA TRP A 115 -3.57 7.87 11.54
C TRP A 115 -3.12 9.09 10.73
N ARG A 116 -3.95 10.08 10.62
CA ARG A 116 -3.61 11.32 9.93
C ARG A 116 -2.42 12.01 10.55
N LYS A 117 -2.40 12.15 11.85
CA LYS A 117 -1.28 12.75 12.58
C LYS A 117 0.01 11.98 12.34
N LEU A 118 -0.06 10.66 12.42
CA LEU A 118 1.10 9.79 12.26
C LEU A 118 1.58 9.71 10.80
N LEU A 119 0.67 9.71 9.84
CA LEU A 119 1.03 9.73 8.42
C LEU A 119 1.48 11.11 7.93
N GLY A 120 1.42 12.13 8.79
CA GLY A 120 2.07 13.41 8.58
C GLY A 120 1.57 14.24 7.41
N GLY A 121 0.35 13.98 6.91
CA GLY A 121 -0.18 14.68 5.73
C GLY A 121 0.51 14.30 4.42
N THR A 122 1.25 13.21 4.38
CA THR A 122 1.87 12.70 3.14
C THR A 122 0.82 12.22 2.17
N GLN A 123 1.09 12.39 0.88
CA GLN A 123 0.24 11.84 -0.16
C GLN A 123 0.25 10.32 -0.10
N TYR A 124 -0.93 9.75 -0.17
CA TYR A 124 -1.13 8.33 -0.09
C TYR A 124 -1.25 7.72 -1.49
N GLY A 125 -0.81 6.50 -1.67
CA GLY A 125 -1.03 5.77 -2.92
C GLY A 125 0.04 5.96 -4.01
N GLU A 126 1.08 6.78 -3.80
CA GLU A 126 2.18 6.90 -4.80
C GLU A 126 2.83 5.56 -5.09
N SER A 127 2.97 4.71 -4.08
CA SER A 127 3.53 3.36 -4.26
C SER A 127 2.68 2.51 -5.22
N PHE A 128 1.38 2.73 -5.26
CA PHE A 128 0.51 2.08 -6.24
C PHE A 128 0.74 2.63 -7.64
N ALA A 129 0.93 3.93 -7.82
CA ALA A 129 1.26 4.52 -9.10
C ALA A 129 2.62 4.05 -9.62
N ILE A 130 3.63 3.95 -8.76
CA ILE A 130 4.94 3.36 -9.11
C ILE A 130 4.78 1.90 -9.52
N PHE A 131 4.03 1.11 -8.76
CA PHE A 131 3.73 -0.28 -9.12
C PHE A 131 3.08 -0.38 -10.49
N LEU A 132 2.08 0.43 -10.79
CA LEU A 132 1.43 0.46 -12.09
C LEU A 132 2.42 0.78 -13.22
N GLY A 133 3.21 1.82 -13.06
CA GLY A 133 4.14 2.30 -14.09
C GLY A 133 5.38 1.41 -14.29
N GLU A 134 5.87 0.77 -13.23
CA GLU A 134 7.10 -0.02 -13.25
C GLU A 134 6.87 -1.51 -13.49
N ILE A 135 5.81 -2.06 -12.89
CA ILE A 135 5.56 -3.51 -12.91
C ILE A 135 4.51 -3.89 -13.93
N VAL A 136 3.43 -3.12 -14.02
CA VAL A 136 2.31 -3.45 -14.92
C VAL A 136 2.61 -2.98 -16.34
N SER A 137 2.75 -1.68 -16.52
CA SER A 137 3.11 -1.08 -17.82
C SER A 137 3.47 0.39 -17.68
N PRO A 138 4.52 0.87 -18.36
CA PRO A 138 4.86 2.29 -18.38
C PRO A 138 3.74 3.21 -18.91
N GLY A 139 2.84 2.68 -19.74
CA GLY A 139 1.70 3.42 -20.29
C GLY A 139 0.48 3.47 -19.37
N CYS A 140 0.50 2.74 -18.26
CA CYS A 140 -0.66 2.56 -17.39
C CYS A 140 -1.17 3.88 -16.81
N ILE A 141 -0.26 4.74 -16.38
CA ILE A 141 -0.59 6.04 -15.78
C ILE A 141 -1.30 6.94 -16.81
N ALA A 142 -0.77 7.04 -18.01
CA ALA A 142 -1.40 7.83 -19.09
C ALA A 142 -2.78 7.28 -19.47
N TRP A 143 -2.90 5.96 -19.55
CA TRP A 143 -4.17 5.30 -19.85
C TRP A 143 -5.22 5.60 -18.77
N ILE A 144 -4.85 5.56 -17.49
CA ILE A 144 -5.74 5.89 -16.37
C ILE A 144 -6.26 7.33 -16.50
N TRP A 145 -5.40 8.30 -16.75
CA TRP A 145 -5.79 9.69 -16.92
C TRP A 145 -6.69 9.94 -18.13
N GLN A 146 -6.63 9.09 -19.12
CA GLN A 146 -7.49 9.18 -20.30
C GLN A 146 -8.84 8.48 -20.13
N ASN A 147 -8.89 7.38 -19.41
CA ASN A 147 -10.02 6.45 -19.45
C ASN A 147 -10.76 6.24 -18.13
N CYS A 148 -10.10 6.41 -16.98
CA CYS A 148 -10.75 6.26 -15.67
C CYS A 148 -11.42 7.57 -15.26
N THR A 149 -12.59 7.87 -15.80
CA THR A 149 -13.26 9.18 -15.64
C THR A 149 -13.70 9.51 -14.20
N GLY A 150 -13.89 8.49 -13.34
CA GLY A 150 -14.24 8.62 -11.93
C GLY A 150 -13.08 8.29 -11.01
N ARG A 151 -13.16 7.11 -10.39
CA ARG A 151 -12.14 6.54 -9.53
C ARG A 151 -11.16 5.68 -10.34
N VAL A 152 -9.97 5.48 -9.83
CA VAL A 152 -8.91 4.74 -10.53
C VAL A 152 -9.19 3.25 -10.56
N LEU A 153 -9.38 2.61 -9.42
CA LEU A 153 -9.60 1.15 -9.37
C LEU A 153 -10.89 0.74 -10.06
N GLU A 154 -11.97 1.49 -9.86
CA GLU A 154 -13.23 1.25 -10.55
C GLU A 154 -13.09 1.44 -12.07
N GLY A 155 -12.36 2.46 -12.50
CA GLY A 155 -12.07 2.69 -13.90
C GLY A 155 -11.21 1.58 -14.52
N LEU A 156 -10.21 1.08 -13.81
CA LEU A 156 -9.42 -0.09 -14.26
C LEU A 156 -10.31 -1.33 -14.46
N ALA A 157 -11.31 -1.51 -13.61
CA ALA A 157 -12.22 -2.65 -13.70
C ALA A 157 -13.28 -2.49 -14.80
N THR A 158 -13.79 -1.29 -15.04
CA THR A 158 -15.05 -1.10 -15.78
C THR A 158 -14.92 -0.27 -17.06
N ALA A 159 -13.85 0.51 -17.23
CA ALA A 159 -13.66 1.31 -18.43
C ALA A 159 -13.40 0.41 -19.67
N LYS A 160 -13.82 0.88 -20.84
CA LYS A 160 -13.55 0.18 -22.10
C LYS A 160 -12.04 0.04 -22.33
N GLY A 161 -11.59 -1.18 -22.51
CA GLY A 161 -10.15 -1.49 -22.63
C GLY A 161 -9.41 -1.57 -21.29
N GLY A 162 -10.14 -1.55 -20.17
CA GLY A 162 -9.60 -1.80 -18.83
C GLY A 162 -9.34 -3.29 -18.58
N LEU A 163 -8.95 -3.59 -17.34
CA LEU A 163 -8.55 -4.94 -16.94
C LEU A 163 -9.74 -5.90 -16.73
N GLY A 164 -10.92 -5.37 -16.41
CA GLY A 164 -12.05 -6.15 -15.96
C GLY A 164 -11.96 -6.54 -14.48
N ASP A 165 -13.06 -7.10 -13.94
CA ASP A 165 -13.23 -7.40 -12.51
C ASP A 165 -12.11 -8.31 -11.95
N ALA A 166 -11.97 -9.49 -12.52
CA ALA A 166 -11.05 -10.50 -11.97
C ALA A 166 -9.58 -10.05 -11.99
N GLN A 167 -9.16 -9.35 -13.04
CA GLN A 167 -7.79 -8.89 -13.16
C GLN A 167 -7.52 -7.70 -12.23
N THR A 168 -8.50 -6.81 -12.04
CA THR A 168 -8.37 -5.70 -11.08
C THR A 168 -8.21 -6.22 -9.66
N ARG A 169 -8.95 -7.26 -9.27
CA ARG A 169 -8.79 -7.91 -7.94
C ARG A 169 -7.42 -8.55 -7.78
N ARG A 170 -6.92 -9.21 -8.81
CA ARG A 170 -5.55 -9.77 -8.82
C ARG A 170 -4.50 -8.69 -8.73
N LEU A 171 -4.69 -7.57 -9.42
CA LEU A 171 -3.79 -6.42 -9.38
C LEU A 171 -3.65 -5.85 -7.96
N ILE A 172 -4.76 -5.70 -7.24
CA ILE A 172 -4.75 -5.26 -5.84
C ILE A 172 -3.94 -6.24 -4.99
N THR A 173 -4.16 -7.54 -5.16
CA THR A 173 -3.45 -8.57 -4.39
C THR A 173 -1.95 -8.56 -4.70
N GLU A 174 -1.57 -8.47 -5.97
CA GLU A 174 -0.17 -8.38 -6.39
C GLU A 174 0.51 -7.14 -5.81
N PHE A 175 -0.14 -5.98 -5.90
CA PHE A 175 0.36 -4.75 -5.30
C PHE A 175 0.66 -4.92 -3.80
N ARG A 176 -0.28 -5.47 -3.04
CA ARG A 176 -0.12 -5.65 -1.59
C ARG A 176 0.97 -6.66 -1.23
N GLY A 177 1.12 -7.72 -2.01
CA GLY A 177 2.21 -8.66 -1.86
C GLY A 177 3.59 -8.04 -2.15
N ARG A 178 3.69 -7.23 -3.20
CA ARG A 178 4.92 -6.48 -3.53
C ARG A 178 5.22 -5.40 -2.51
N GLN A 179 4.19 -4.72 -2.03
CA GLN A 179 4.32 -3.65 -1.04
C GLN A 179 4.99 -4.15 0.24
N VAL A 180 4.58 -5.29 0.79
CA VAL A 180 5.19 -5.84 2.00
C VAL A 180 6.64 -6.26 1.80
N MET A 181 7.01 -6.61 0.59
CA MET A 181 8.38 -6.98 0.23
C MET A 181 9.22 -5.81 -0.30
N CYS A 182 8.69 -4.61 -0.41
CA CYS A 182 9.32 -3.49 -1.11
C CYS A 182 9.79 -3.90 -2.52
N ASP A 183 9.02 -4.73 -3.22
CA ASP A 183 9.40 -5.27 -4.53
C ASP A 183 8.81 -4.43 -5.67
N PHE A 184 9.45 -3.30 -5.94
CA PHE A 184 9.03 -2.30 -6.94
C PHE A 184 10.07 -2.13 -8.07
N GLY A 185 10.70 -3.23 -8.49
CA GLY A 185 11.66 -3.19 -9.59
C GLY A 185 12.81 -2.21 -9.30
N ARG A 186 13.07 -1.29 -10.21
CA ARG A 186 14.13 -0.27 -10.09
C ARG A 186 13.95 0.65 -8.88
N TRP A 187 12.72 0.79 -8.36
CA TRP A 187 12.38 1.64 -7.24
C TRP A 187 12.55 0.98 -5.86
N THR A 188 12.88 -0.30 -5.83
CA THR A 188 13.00 -1.08 -4.58
C THR A 188 13.97 -0.42 -3.58
N ALA A 189 15.14 0.00 -4.06
CA ALA A 189 16.15 0.63 -3.19
C ALA A 189 15.66 1.97 -2.63
N ALA A 190 14.95 2.75 -3.44
CA ALA A 190 14.38 4.02 -3.02
C ALA A 190 13.32 3.84 -1.92
N TYR A 191 12.41 2.87 -2.09
CA TYR A 191 11.40 2.58 -1.06
C TYR A 191 12.01 2.09 0.24
N LYS A 192 13.00 1.22 0.19
CA LYS A 192 13.73 0.80 1.38
C LYS A 192 14.39 1.99 2.09
N LYS A 193 15.02 2.88 1.33
CA LYS A 193 15.62 4.10 1.88
C LYS A 193 14.58 5.01 2.52
N LEU A 194 13.41 5.19 1.88
CA LEU A 194 12.31 5.98 2.44
C LEU A 194 11.82 5.40 3.76
N LEU A 195 11.57 4.10 3.81
CA LEU A 195 11.14 3.44 5.04
C LEU A 195 12.18 3.55 6.14
N ASN A 196 13.45 3.42 5.85
CA ASN A 196 14.52 3.47 6.85
C ASN A 196 14.90 4.89 7.26
N GLY A 197 14.80 5.86 6.36
CA GLY A 197 15.34 7.21 6.58
C GLY A 197 14.31 8.30 6.82
N ASN A 198 13.07 8.11 6.37
CA ASN A 198 12.08 9.19 6.28
C ASN A 198 10.88 9.04 7.21
N TRP A 199 10.90 8.07 8.13
CA TRP A 199 9.82 7.94 9.11
C TRP A 199 9.61 9.22 9.91
N GLY A 200 10.69 9.89 10.28
CA GLY A 200 10.62 11.16 10.97
C GLY A 200 9.91 12.26 10.17
N MET A 201 9.97 12.22 8.83
CA MET A 201 9.22 13.15 7.97
C MET A 201 7.74 12.79 7.88
N VAL A 202 7.42 11.51 8.01
CA VAL A 202 6.06 10.99 7.87
C VAL A 202 5.27 11.12 9.16
N ILE A 203 5.87 10.80 10.30
CA ILE A 203 5.19 10.76 11.59
C ILE A 203 5.79 11.68 12.65
N GLY A 204 6.85 12.41 12.30
CA GLY A 204 7.63 13.24 13.21
C GLY A 204 8.74 12.45 13.92
N PRO A 205 9.90 13.10 14.14
CA PRO A 205 11.06 12.44 14.72
C PRO A 205 10.81 11.91 16.13
N GLU A 206 9.98 12.57 16.89
CA GLU A 206 9.59 12.19 18.25
C GLU A 206 8.65 10.98 18.29
N SER A 207 8.01 10.68 17.18
CA SER A 207 7.08 9.56 17.05
C SER A 207 7.69 8.38 16.28
N GLN A 208 8.92 8.51 15.82
CA GLN A 208 9.59 7.46 15.06
C GLN A 208 9.87 6.25 15.97
N PRO A 209 9.25 5.10 15.70
CA PRO A 209 9.54 3.90 16.47
C PRO A 209 10.97 3.42 16.22
N ALA A 210 11.69 3.09 17.28
CA ALA A 210 13.07 2.59 17.19
C ALA A 210 13.20 1.25 16.44
N TRP A 211 12.09 0.52 16.31
CA TRP A 211 12.04 -0.78 15.63
C TRP A 211 11.88 -0.69 14.12
N ILE A 212 11.64 0.50 13.58
CA ILE A 212 11.54 0.65 12.13
C ILE A 212 12.88 0.42 11.48
N ASP A 213 13.00 -0.77 10.96
CA ASP A 213 14.18 -1.25 10.27
C ASP A 213 13.75 -2.16 9.12
N CYS A 214 13.65 -1.58 7.94
CA CYS A 214 13.34 -2.32 6.72
C CYS A 214 14.59 -2.82 6.01
N LYS A 215 15.67 -3.04 6.76
CA LYS A 215 16.99 -3.30 6.19
C LYS A 215 16.97 -4.24 5.04
N ASP A 216 16.36 -5.39 5.22
CA ASP A 216 16.73 -6.45 4.32
C ASP A 216 15.59 -7.20 3.67
N TRP A 217 14.39 -7.26 4.24
CA TRP A 217 13.49 -8.32 3.85
C TRP A 217 12.00 -8.03 3.83
N THR A 218 11.53 -7.04 4.55
CA THR A 218 10.12 -6.66 4.54
C THR A 218 9.94 -5.16 4.81
N ALA A 219 8.84 -4.60 4.35
CA ALA A 219 8.47 -3.23 4.65
C ALA A 219 7.82 -3.16 6.03
N THR A 220 6.52 -3.14 6.07
CA THR A 220 5.75 -3.08 7.29
C THR A 220 4.81 -4.26 7.35
N CYS A 221 5.07 -5.16 8.23
CA CYS A 221 4.13 -6.19 8.61
C CYS A 221 4.17 -6.35 10.13
N TYR A 222 3.02 -6.52 10.72
CA TYR A 222 2.86 -6.71 12.14
C TYR A 222 1.72 -7.69 12.41
N VAL A 223 1.71 -8.23 13.61
CA VAL A 223 0.65 -9.15 14.00
C VAL A 223 -0.67 -8.37 14.11
N ALA A 224 -1.47 -8.44 13.06
CA ALA A 224 -2.80 -7.82 12.98
C ALA A 224 -3.91 -8.85 13.28
N THR A 225 -3.59 -9.87 14.07
CA THR A 225 -4.49 -10.99 14.34
C THR A 225 -4.35 -11.48 15.76
N THR A 226 -5.41 -12.03 16.29
CA THR A 226 -5.41 -12.80 17.54
C THR A 226 -5.28 -14.29 17.21
N TYR A 227 -4.44 -14.99 17.97
CA TYR A 227 -4.20 -16.42 17.79
C TYR A 227 -4.97 -17.26 18.80
N ASP A 228 -5.95 -18.04 18.34
CA ASP A 228 -6.61 -19.08 19.12
C ASP A 228 -5.83 -20.40 18.97
N LYS A 229 -5.03 -20.71 19.99
CA LYS A 229 -4.21 -21.93 20.01
C LYS A 229 -5.04 -23.21 19.99
N SER A 230 -6.23 -23.22 20.58
CA SER A 230 -7.09 -24.41 20.64
C SER A 230 -7.61 -24.81 19.27
N LYS A 231 -7.82 -23.83 18.40
CA LYS A 231 -8.30 -24.01 17.02
C LYS A 231 -7.21 -23.90 15.98
N ASN A 232 -5.99 -23.61 16.42
CA ASN A 232 -4.86 -23.31 15.53
C ASN A 232 -5.19 -22.25 14.48
N MET A 233 -5.88 -21.17 14.90
CA MET A 233 -6.54 -20.23 14.02
C MET A 233 -6.22 -18.79 14.38
N LEU A 234 -5.96 -17.98 13.35
CA LEU A 234 -5.83 -16.52 13.46
C LEU A 234 -7.13 -15.84 13.03
N THR A 235 -7.54 -14.85 13.80
CA THR A 235 -8.65 -13.94 13.48
C THR A 235 -8.14 -12.50 13.45
N PRO A 236 -8.54 -11.67 12.48
CA PRO A 236 -8.08 -10.30 12.40
C PRO A 236 -8.61 -9.47 13.57
N GLU A 237 -7.85 -8.48 13.95
CA GLU A 237 -8.31 -7.45 14.87
C GLU A 237 -9.29 -6.51 14.17
N GLU A 238 -10.37 -6.17 14.83
CA GLU A 238 -11.40 -5.31 14.26
C GLU A 238 -10.86 -3.95 13.82
N ARG A 239 -9.94 -3.41 14.61
CA ARG A 239 -9.26 -2.14 14.38
C ARG A 239 -8.53 -2.08 13.02
N THR A 240 -7.93 -3.17 12.59
CA THR A 240 -7.11 -3.25 11.38
C THR A 240 -7.73 -4.10 10.29
N LEU A 241 -9.03 -4.37 10.35
CA LEU A 241 -9.73 -5.00 9.22
C LEU A 241 -9.46 -4.24 7.94
N PRO A 242 -9.10 -4.94 6.84
CA PRO A 242 -8.75 -4.26 5.60
C PRO A 242 -9.93 -3.47 5.07
N GLY A 243 -9.75 -2.18 4.83
CA GLY A 243 -10.68 -1.37 4.05
C GLY A 243 -10.70 -1.86 2.60
N TRP A 244 -11.57 -1.34 1.78
CA TRP A 244 -11.60 -1.67 0.36
C TRP A 244 -10.24 -1.41 -0.30
N SER A 245 -9.75 -2.39 -1.06
CA SER A 245 -8.37 -2.45 -1.55
C SER A 245 -7.26 -2.45 -0.49
N GLY A 246 -7.60 -2.58 0.78
CA GLY A 246 -6.65 -2.75 1.88
C GLY A 246 -6.20 -4.19 2.07
N ALA A 247 -5.19 -4.40 2.90
CA ALA A 247 -4.69 -5.72 3.24
C ALA A 247 -4.17 -5.82 4.67
N ASN A 248 -4.29 -7.00 5.26
CA ASN A 248 -3.46 -7.39 6.39
C ASN A 248 -2.22 -8.14 5.88
N GLN A 249 -1.08 -7.82 6.44
CA GLN A 249 0.22 -8.41 6.10
C GLN A 249 0.76 -9.11 7.34
N ILE A 250 0.41 -10.37 7.51
CA ILE A 250 0.56 -11.12 8.76
C ILE A 250 1.86 -11.93 8.70
N PRO A 251 2.85 -11.66 9.56
CA PRO A 251 4.08 -12.42 9.62
C PRO A 251 3.85 -13.78 10.30
N LEU A 252 4.03 -14.85 9.55
CA LEU A 252 3.92 -16.23 10.02
C LEU A 252 5.31 -16.77 10.30
N LYS A 253 5.49 -17.33 11.49
CA LYS A 253 6.69 -18.09 11.83
C LYS A 253 6.59 -19.47 11.21
N VAL A 254 7.61 -19.84 10.46
CA VAL A 254 7.65 -21.13 9.77
C VAL A 254 8.82 -21.97 10.25
N SER A 255 8.72 -23.29 10.07
CA SER A 255 9.79 -24.22 10.43
C SER A 255 10.11 -25.14 9.28
N GLY A 256 11.41 -25.38 9.07
CA GLY A 256 11.89 -26.33 8.07
C GLY A 256 11.80 -25.84 6.63
N THR A 257 11.98 -26.79 5.72
CA THR A 257 11.87 -26.64 4.27
C THR A 257 10.68 -27.45 3.78
N GLY A 258 10.13 -27.10 2.65
CA GLY A 258 8.99 -27.80 2.07
C GLY A 258 7.79 -26.89 1.86
N THR A 259 6.59 -27.41 2.07
CA THR A 259 5.37 -26.63 1.83
C THR A 259 4.90 -25.94 3.11
N VAL A 260 4.74 -24.63 3.02
CA VAL A 260 4.04 -23.80 4.01
C VAL A 260 2.61 -23.58 3.51
N SER A 261 1.62 -23.65 4.39
CA SER A 261 0.24 -23.38 4.02
C SER A 261 -0.59 -22.79 5.15
N VAL A 262 -1.63 -22.08 4.76
CA VAL A 262 -2.74 -21.66 5.62
C VAL A 262 -4.05 -22.06 4.93
N ASP A 263 -5.09 -22.39 5.70
CA ASP A 263 -6.44 -22.53 5.17
C ASP A 263 -7.18 -21.20 5.36
N PHE A 264 -7.43 -20.53 4.25
CA PHE A 264 -8.08 -19.23 4.22
C PHE A 264 -9.59 -19.36 4.17
N GLN A 265 -10.25 -18.82 5.16
CA GLN A 265 -11.70 -18.86 5.34
C GLN A 265 -12.23 -17.43 5.37
N PRO A 266 -12.55 -16.82 4.21
CA PRO A 266 -13.16 -15.50 4.16
C PRO A 266 -14.58 -15.53 4.74
N ILE A 267 -14.90 -14.52 5.54
CA ILE A 267 -16.26 -14.21 5.98
C ILE A 267 -16.80 -13.11 5.07
N GLY A 268 -15.99 -12.11 4.81
CA GLY A 268 -16.28 -11.07 3.83
C GLY A 268 -16.26 -11.56 2.39
N GLN A 269 -16.85 -10.76 1.52
CA GLN A 269 -16.85 -11.00 0.07
C GLN A 269 -15.56 -10.42 -0.55
N ASN A 270 -15.21 -10.95 -1.73
CA ASN A 270 -14.12 -10.41 -2.55
C ASN A 270 -12.76 -10.35 -1.84
N MET A 271 -12.50 -11.31 -0.98
CA MET A 271 -11.23 -11.42 -0.28
C MET A 271 -10.31 -12.43 -0.96
N ILE A 272 -9.02 -12.14 -0.94
CA ILE A 272 -7.98 -12.98 -1.53
C ILE A 272 -6.83 -13.11 -0.54
N CYS A 273 -6.28 -14.32 -0.41
CA CYS A 273 -5.09 -14.60 0.38
C CYS A 273 -3.94 -15.02 -0.52
N GLN A 274 -2.75 -14.50 -0.25
CA GLN A 274 -1.50 -14.87 -0.89
C GLN A 274 -0.40 -15.03 0.15
N LEU A 275 0.46 -16.02 -0.01
CA LEU A 275 1.70 -16.14 0.77
C LEU A 275 2.87 -15.54 -0.01
N VAL A 276 3.73 -14.82 0.70
CA VAL A 276 4.92 -14.22 0.11
C VAL A 276 6.08 -14.26 1.10
N TYR A 277 7.29 -14.44 0.60
CA TYR A 277 8.48 -14.34 1.44
C TYR A 277 9.69 -13.84 0.67
N ARG A 278 10.64 -13.27 1.40
CA ARG A 278 11.98 -13.02 0.91
C ARG A 278 12.88 -14.16 1.31
N ALA A 279 13.54 -14.76 0.35
CA ALA A 279 14.52 -15.79 0.60
C ALA A 279 15.84 -15.21 1.14
N THR A 280 16.67 -16.06 1.70
CA THR A 280 18.00 -15.68 2.24
C THR A 280 18.94 -15.10 1.19
N ASP A 281 18.75 -15.43 -0.08
CA ASP A 281 19.50 -14.83 -1.20
C ASP A 281 18.93 -13.50 -1.70
N GLY A 282 17.88 -12.98 -1.06
CA GLY A 282 17.24 -11.72 -1.40
C GLY A 282 16.12 -11.82 -2.44
N SER A 283 15.93 -12.98 -3.10
CA SER A 283 14.82 -13.16 -4.04
C SER A 283 13.47 -13.15 -3.32
N VAL A 284 12.42 -12.69 -4.00
CA VAL A 284 11.05 -12.68 -3.48
C VAL A 284 10.25 -13.77 -4.18
N VAL A 285 9.47 -14.51 -3.41
CA VAL A 285 8.66 -15.62 -3.91
C VAL A 285 7.20 -15.42 -3.50
N TYR A 286 6.30 -15.60 -4.43
CA TYR A 286 4.86 -15.43 -4.29
C TYR A 286 4.15 -16.75 -4.53
N SER A 287 3.14 -17.06 -3.71
CA SER A 287 2.22 -18.16 -3.99
C SER A 287 1.19 -17.77 -5.05
N THR A 288 0.49 -18.75 -5.59
CA THR A 288 -0.76 -18.49 -6.28
C THR A 288 -1.79 -17.95 -5.28
N PRO A 289 -2.47 -16.81 -5.57
CA PRO A 289 -3.52 -16.30 -4.71
C PRO A 289 -4.74 -17.22 -4.70
N VAL A 290 -5.43 -17.29 -3.56
CA VAL A 290 -6.68 -18.06 -3.39
C VAL A 290 -7.79 -17.19 -2.82
N THR A 291 -9.01 -17.43 -3.27
CA THR A 291 -10.21 -16.75 -2.75
C THR A 291 -10.82 -17.49 -1.55
N LYS A 292 -10.48 -18.75 -1.35
CA LYS A 292 -10.88 -19.60 -0.23
C LYS A 292 -10.08 -20.89 -0.22
N GLY A 293 -9.92 -21.50 0.95
CA GLY A 293 -9.26 -22.80 1.10
C GLY A 293 -7.75 -22.68 1.24
N VAL A 294 -7.03 -23.73 0.91
CA VAL A 294 -5.60 -23.83 1.18
C VAL A 294 -4.79 -22.93 0.27
N CYS A 295 -4.16 -21.93 0.88
CA CYS A 295 -3.10 -21.12 0.27
C CYS A 295 -1.76 -21.74 0.63
N GLY A 296 -1.02 -22.25 -0.35
CA GLY A 296 0.22 -22.97 -0.15
C GLY A 296 1.39 -22.39 -0.92
N LEU A 297 2.58 -22.52 -0.36
CA LEU A 297 3.83 -22.08 -0.96
C LEU A 297 4.94 -23.10 -0.69
N HIS A 298 5.61 -23.56 -1.75
CA HIS A 298 6.76 -24.42 -1.59
C HIS A 298 8.04 -23.60 -1.38
N LEU A 299 8.70 -23.84 -0.25
CA LEU A 299 9.95 -23.18 0.09
C LEU A 299 11.12 -23.84 -0.64
N ARG A 300 11.42 -23.36 -1.84
CA ARG A 300 12.60 -23.82 -2.60
C ARG A 300 13.91 -23.31 -2.00
N LYS A 301 13.84 -22.19 -1.28
CA LYS A 301 14.94 -21.55 -0.58
C LYS A 301 14.46 -21.17 0.82
N PRO A 302 15.34 -21.17 1.83
CA PRO A 302 14.95 -20.79 3.17
C PRO A 302 14.39 -19.35 3.19
N PRO A 303 13.25 -19.12 3.84
CA PRO A 303 12.77 -17.78 4.08
C PRO A 303 13.69 -17.05 5.05
N LYS A 304 13.93 -15.76 4.81
CA LYS A 304 14.73 -14.95 5.71
C LYS A 304 14.04 -14.86 7.07
N ASN A 305 14.81 -15.06 8.14
CA ASN A 305 14.34 -15.06 9.53
C ASN A 305 13.22 -16.07 9.83
N ASP A 306 13.10 -17.12 9.01
CA ASP A 306 12.04 -18.14 9.13
C ASP A 306 10.63 -17.56 9.08
N VAL A 307 10.42 -16.52 8.25
CA VAL A 307 9.14 -15.84 8.14
C VAL A 307 8.59 -15.87 6.72
N VAL A 308 7.31 -16.22 6.64
CA VAL A 308 6.46 -16.08 5.45
C VAL A 308 5.33 -15.13 5.80
N ILE A 309 4.98 -14.22 4.91
CA ILE A 309 3.90 -13.27 5.14
C ILE A 309 2.61 -13.79 4.48
N ALA A 310 1.54 -13.87 5.25
CA ALA A 310 0.21 -14.03 4.71
C ALA A 310 -0.38 -12.64 4.41
N VAL A 311 -0.62 -12.38 3.14
CA VAL A 311 -1.23 -11.14 2.66
C VAL A 311 -2.70 -11.43 2.40
N VAL A 312 -3.58 -10.93 3.25
CA VAL A 312 -5.02 -11.06 3.13
C VAL A 312 -5.59 -9.74 2.67
N CYS A 313 -6.03 -9.70 1.42
CA CYS A 313 -6.56 -8.51 0.76
C CYS A 313 -8.09 -8.51 0.78
N ASN A 314 -8.67 -7.36 1.08
CA ASN A 314 -9.98 -7.01 0.59
C ASN A 314 -9.82 -6.46 -0.82
N THR A 315 -10.33 -7.15 -1.81
CA THR A 315 -10.19 -6.77 -3.22
C THR A 315 -11.40 -6.04 -3.79
N ASP A 316 -12.26 -5.52 -2.95
CA ASP A 316 -13.25 -4.56 -3.40
C ASP A 316 -12.54 -3.32 -3.94
N TYR A 317 -12.94 -2.91 -5.12
CA TYR A 317 -12.44 -1.70 -5.79
C TYR A 317 -13.52 -0.61 -5.88
N THR A 318 -14.70 -0.87 -5.36
CA THR A 318 -15.81 0.08 -5.24
C THR A 318 -16.07 0.36 -3.78
N PHE A 319 -16.10 1.62 -3.41
CA PHE A 319 -16.46 2.02 -2.06
C PHE A 319 -17.94 1.73 -1.77
N LYS A 320 -18.22 1.06 -0.66
CA LYS A 320 -19.57 0.64 -0.25
C LYS A 320 -19.93 1.06 1.18
N GLY A 321 -19.17 1.96 1.78
CA GLY A 321 -19.36 2.37 3.17
C GLY A 321 -18.64 1.48 4.17
N ASP A 322 -18.60 1.93 5.40
CA ASP A 322 -17.89 1.28 6.52
C ASP A 322 -18.81 0.62 7.53
N GLU A 323 -20.10 0.93 7.51
CA GLU A 323 -21.04 0.58 8.57
C GLU A 323 -21.09 -0.92 8.86
N THR A 324 -20.78 -1.74 7.84
CA THR A 324 -20.75 -3.20 7.94
C THR A 324 -19.35 -3.75 7.71
N ARG A 325 -18.33 -3.00 8.10
CA ARG A 325 -16.93 -3.31 7.80
C ARG A 325 -16.50 -4.69 8.29
N LYS A 326 -16.89 -5.07 9.51
CA LYS A 326 -16.57 -6.36 10.09
C LYS A 326 -17.19 -7.51 9.30
N GLU A 327 -18.45 -7.39 8.91
CA GLU A 327 -19.16 -8.39 8.15
C GLU A 327 -18.61 -8.54 6.72
N LYS A 328 -18.15 -7.44 6.13
CA LYS A 328 -17.66 -7.42 4.75
C LYS A 328 -16.21 -7.87 4.60
N TYR A 329 -15.37 -7.69 5.63
CA TYR A 329 -13.92 -7.77 5.49
C TYR A 329 -13.26 -8.71 6.51
N ASP A 330 -14.05 -9.42 7.29
CA ASP A 330 -13.55 -10.40 8.26
C ASP A 330 -13.14 -11.71 7.59
N TYR A 331 -12.22 -12.40 8.21
CA TYR A 331 -11.69 -13.68 7.72
C TYR A 331 -11.09 -14.50 8.86
N ARG A 332 -10.75 -15.75 8.55
CA ARG A 332 -9.96 -16.63 9.42
C ARG A 332 -8.85 -17.28 8.65
N LEU A 333 -7.73 -17.51 9.31
CA LEU A 333 -6.61 -18.30 8.79
C LEU A 333 -6.36 -19.46 9.76
N VAL A 334 -6.61 -20.68 9.32
CA VAL A 334 -6.17 -21.86 10.06
C VAL A 334 -4.73 -22.17 9.65
N LEU A 335 -3.84 -22.29 10.64
CA LEU A 335 -2.44 -22.54 10.38
C LEU A 335 -2.25 -23.98 9.86
N GLY A 336 -1.60 -24.10 8.73
CA GLY A 336 -1.37 -25.36 8.03
C GLY A 336 0.05 -25.88 8.19
N LYS A 337 0.55 -26.55 7.15
CA LYS A 337 1.86 -27.17 7.17
C LYS A 337 2.97 -26.17 7.45
N SER A 338 3.89 -26.56 8.33
CA SER A 338 5.12 -25.81 8.68
C SER A 338 4.92 -24.43 9.26
N VAL A 339 3.69 -24.01 9.59
CA VAL A 339 3.42 -22.76 10.28
C VAL A 339 3.28 -23.03 11.78
N THR A 340 4.09 -22.36 12.60
CA THR A 340 4.16 -22.57 14.06
C THR A 340 3.50 -21.47 14.87
N GLY A 341 3.06 -20.40 14.21
CA GLY A 341 2.44 -19.24 14.85
C GLY A 341 2.71 -17.97 14.06
N THR A 342 2.63 -16.83 14.72
CA THR A 342 3.00 -15.54 14.17
C THR A 342 4.42 -15.15 14.59
N ALA A 343 5.10 -14.39 13.76
CA ALA A 343 6.39 -13.80 14.08
C ALA A 343 6.18 -12.34 14.52
N ASP A 344 6.81 -11.97 15.61
CA ASP A 344 6.83 -10.58 16.06
C ASP A 344 7.97 -9.86 15.35
N ILE A 345 7.63 -9.07 14.34
CA ILE A 345 8.61 -8.37 13.51
C ILE A 345 8.56 -6.88 13.75
N HIS A 346 7.37 -6.30 13.69
CA HIS A 346 7.14 -4.91 13.94
C HIS A 346 6.08 -4.74 15.02
N THR A 347 6.34 -3.84 15.94
CA THR A 347 5.34 -3.42 16.91
C THR A 347 4.28 -2.58 16.22
N LYS A 348 3.06 -2.67 16.73
CA LYS A 348 1.96 -1.83 16.28
C LYS A 348 2.24 -0.39 16.73
N TRP A 349 2.51 0.48 15.80
CA TRP A 349 2.90 1.86 16.07
C TRP A 349 1.72 2.79 16.42
N TRP A 350 0.51 2.29 16.33
CA TRP A 350 -0.72 3.01 16.71
C TRP A 350 -1.25 2.67 18.09
N GLU A 351 -0.62 1.80 18.83
CA GLU A 351 -0.90 1.47 20.23
C GLU A 351 -0.08 2.38 21.20
#